data_13e9d93df7794628273df915a7e4fdc6
#
_entry.id   13e9d93df7794628273df915a7e4fdc6
#
_cell.length_a   1.000
_cell.length_b   1.000
_cell.length_c   1.000
_cell.angle_alpha   90.00
_cell.angle_beta   90.00
_cell.angle_gamma   90.00
#
_symmetry.space_group_name_H-M   'P 1'
#
loop_
_entity.id
_entity.type
_entity.pdbx_description
1 polymer ?
#
loop_
_entity_poly.entity_id
_entity_poly.type
_entity_poly.pdbx_seq_one_letter_code
_entity_poly.pdbx_strand_id
1 'polypeptide(L)'
;DAGREATGAELMHANPYRPWPARITSITELTPTEKLFEFRFVDERIREAFRQEPGQFVELSIFGVGEAPISISSSPTKSGFIELCVRRTGRFTERLHQMQCGEIVGIRGPFGRGFPIDNMKGHDILLVAGGLGIAPLRSLINNIHDERSEFGKVTIIYGSKNPSEVMFRNQFEMWKHRRDFELHLTVDNADEGWDGEVGLVTKPFEHLEIDPSNTFGALCGPPVMYRFVVQEMRKKDIPYDRIYMSFERHMKCGV
;
A
#
# COMPACT_ATOMS: atom_id res chain seq x y z
N ASP A 1 21.57 12.70 38.34
CA ASP A 1 20.76 12.07 37.26
C ASP A 1 21.52 12.23 35.95
N ALA A 2 22.30 11.22 35.59
CA ALA A 2 22.91 11.13 34.28
C ALA A 2 21.76 10.92 33.27
N GLY A 3 21.56 11.91 32.41
CA GLY A 3 20.40 11.97 31.51
C GLY A 3 20.31 10.72 30.65
N ARG A 4 19.29 9.92 30.88
CA ARG A 4 18.91 8.81 30.00
C ARG A 4 18.60 9.42 28.62
N GLU A 5 19.34 9.03 27.59
CA GLU A 5 18.99 9.42 26.23
C GLU A 5 17.60 8.90 25.88
N ALA A 6 16.77 9.78 25.30
CA ALA A 6 15.41 9.43 24.89
C ALA A 6 15.45 8.35 23.81
N THR A 7 14.58 7.34 23.94
CA THR A 7 14.40 6.31 22.93
C THR A 7 13.82 6.89 21.65
N GLY A 8 14.00 6.22 20.52
CA GLY A 8 13.41 6.64 19.24
C GLY A 8 11.90 6.80 19.32
N ALA A 9 11.20 5.90 20.03
CA ALA A 9 9.74 5.99 20.21
C ALA A 9 9.35 7.25 21.01
N GLU A 10 10.03 7.54 22.12
CA GLU A 10 9.81 8.76 22.91
C GLU A 10 10.04 10.02 22.06
N LEU A 11 11.10 10.02 21.23
CA LEU A 11 11.41 11.11 20.31
C LEU A 11 10.30 11.33 19.27
N MET A 12 9.78 10.26 18.67
CA MET A 12 8.72 10.33 17.65
C MET A 12 7.40 10.86 18.25
N HIS A 13 7.06 10.44 19.46
CA HIS A 13 5.83 10.87 20.13
C HIS A 13 5.92 12.27 20.77
N ALA A 14 7.12 12.78 21.05
CA ALA A 14 7.30 14.09 21.71
C ALA A 14 6.78 15.27 20.89
N ASN A 15 6.83 15.18 19.56
CA ASN A 15 6.30 16.23 18.69
C ASN A 15 5.84 15.62 17.35
N PRO A 16 4.51 15.40 17.15
CA PRO A 16 3.97 14.82 15.92
C PRO A 16 4.13 15.72 14.68
N TYR A 17 4.45 17.00 14.87
CA TYR A 17 4.68 17.95 13.77
C TYR A 17 6.14 17.99 13.31
N ARG A 18 7.07 17.34 14.02
CA ARG A 18 8.48 17.33 13.65
C ARG A 18 8.75 16.25 12.58
N PRO A 19 9.16 16.65 11.37
CA PRO A 19 9.60 15.69 10.38
C PRO A 19 10.99 15.15 10.73
N TRP A 20 11.17 13.84 10.63
CA TRP A 20 12.45 13.18 10.82
C TRP A 20 13.18 13.08 9.48
N PRO A 21 14.45 13.47 9.41
CA PRO A 21 15.24 13.32 8.20
C PRO A 21 15.34 11.86 7.76
N ALA A 22 15.04 11.63 6.48
CA ALA A 22 15.17 10.32 5.84
C ALA A 22 15.87 10.49 4.50
N ARG A 23 16.71 9.52 4.16
CA ARG A 23 17.48 9.49 2.92
C ARG A 23 16.79 8.61 1.89
N ILE A 24 16.71 9.06 0.65
CA ILE A 24 16.32 8.23 -0.49
C ILE A 24 17.45 7.22 -0.74
N THR A 25 17.16 5.94 -0.61
CA THR A 25 18.14 4.85 -0.79
C THR A 25 17.95 4.10 -2.10
N SER A 26 16.72 4.06 -2.62
CA SER A 26 16.42 3.45 -3.91
C SER A 26 15.25 4.16 -4.60
N ILE A 27 15.27 4.18 -5.92
CA ILE A 27 14.20 4.69 -6.77
C ILE A 27 13.97 3.67 -7.89
N THR A 28 12.76 3.14 -7.99
CA THR A 28 12.36 2.20 -9.05
C THR A 28 11.24 2.81 -9.86
N GLU A 29 11.40 2.90 -11.16
CA GLU A 29 10.32 3.30 -12.08
C GLU A 29 9.37 2.12 -12.24
N LEU A 30 8.09 2.32 -11.94
CA LEU A 30 7.05 1.30 -12.05
C LEU A 30 6.26 1.46 -13.35
N THR A 31 5.95 2.71 -13.70
CA THR A 31 5.26 3.14 -14.91
C THR A 31 5.80 4.50 -15.34
N PRO A 32 5.36 5.09 -16.45
CA PRO A 32 5.79 6.44 -16.84
C PRO A 32 5.44 7.54 -15.83
N THR A 33 4.48 7.29 -14.93
CA THR A 33 4.01 8.28 -13.95
C THR A 33 4.20 7.88 -12.49
N GLU A 34 4.47 6.62 -12.20
CA GLU A 34 4.69 6.15 -10.84
C GLU A 34 6.11 5.68 -10.60
N LYS A 35 6.68 6.11 -9.45
CA LYS A 35 7.94 5.62 -8.92
C LYS A 35 7.75 5.05 -7.52
N LEU A 36 8.49 4.00 -7.22
CA LEU A 36 8.66 3.47 -5.86
C LEU A 36 9.95 4.04 -5.30
N PHE A 37 9.84 4.72 -4.16
CA PHE A 37 10.97 5.28 -3.43
C PHE A 37 11.17 4.48 -2.14
N GLU A 38 12.41 4.05 -1.88
CA GLU A 38 12.81 3.54 -0.57
C GLU A 38 13.47 4.66 0.24
N PHE A 39 13.08 4.78 1.50
CA PHE A 39 13.61 5.76 2.44
C PHE A 39 14.14 5.08 3.69
N ARG A 40 15.27 5.59 4.20
CA ARG A 40 15.81 5.19 5.51
C ARG A 40 16.00 6.43 6.38
N PHE A 41 15.50 6.37 7.61
CA PHE A 41 15.73 7.42 8.57
C PHE A 41 17.22 7.59 8.84
N VAL A 42 17.68 8.85 8.92
CA VAL A 42 19.08 9.18 9.18
C VAL A 42 19.45 8.85 10.63
N ASP A 43 18.58 9.19 11.58
CA ASP A 43 18.75 8.83 13.00
C ASP A 43 18.42 7.33 13.17
N GLU A 44 19.40 6.58 13.68
CA GLU A 44 19.30 5.14 13.87
C GLU A 44 18.23 4.77 14.90
N ARG A 45 18.10 5.56 15.97
CA ARG A 45 17.07 5.34 17.00
C ARG A 45 15.67 5.44 16.43
N ILE A 46 15.44 6.41 15.52
CA ILE A 46 14.15 6.55 14.81
C ILE A 46 13.95 5.37 13.86
N ARG A 47 14.98 4.99 13.11
CA ARG A 47 14.94 3.86 12.18
C ARG A 47 14.58 2.55 12.88
N GLU A 48 15.14 2.32 14.06
CA GLU A 48 14.86 1.13 14.86
C GLU A 48 13.52 1.16 15.58
N ALA A 49 13.01 2.36 15.90
CA ALA A 49 11.74 2.53 16.60
C ALA A 49 10.53 2.61 15.67
N PHE A 50 10.73 2.99 14.41
CA PHE A 50 9.62 3.16 13.46
C PHE A 50 8.90 1.84 13.25
N ARG A 51 7.61 1.82 13.56
CA ARG A 51 6.70 0.68 13.34
C ARG A 51 5.47 1.18 12.61
N GLN A 52 4.98 0.39 11.68
CA GLN A 52 3.77 0.70 10.91
C GLN A 52 2.86 -0.51 10.87
N GLU A 53 1.60 -0.25 10.58
CA GLU A 53 0.59 -1.25 10.23
C GLU A 53 0.23 -1.11 8.74
N PRO A 54 -0.11 -2.20 8.03
CA PRO A 54 -0.56 -2.10 6.64
C PRO A 54 -1.77 -1.18 6.50
N GLY A 55 -1.74 -0.27 5.54
CA GLY A 55 -2.80 0.71 5.32
C GLY A 55 -2.54 2.09 5.96
N GLN A 56 -1.49 2.22 6.77
CA GLN A 56 -1.06 3.52 7.29
C GLN A 56 -0.30 4.34 6.23
N PHE A 57 -0.15 5.63 6.51
CA PHE A 57 0.55 6.59 5.65
C PHE A 57 1.55 7.43 6.46
N VAL A 58 2.40 8.14 5.76
CA VAL A 58 3.29 9.16 6.32
C VAL A 58 3.03 10.51 5.66
N GLU A 59 3.34 11.57 6.37
CA GLU A 59 3.53 12.89 5.77
C GLU A 59 4.96 13.01 5.29
N LEU A 60 5.13 13.10 3.98
CA LEU A 60 6.41 13.25 3.31
C LEU A 60 6.65 14.73 3.02
N SER A 61 7.73 15.29 3.54
CA SER A 61 8.09 16.70 3.39
C SER A 61 9.33 16.86 2.50
N ILE A 62 9.29 17.79 1.55
CA ILE A 62 10.45 18.28 0.83
C ILE A 62 10.68 19.73 1.25
N PHE A 63 11.81 19.98 1.88
CA PHE A 63 12.12 21.31 2.44
C PHE A 63 12.09 22.39 1.36
N GLY A 64 11.32 23.47 1.63
CA GLY A 64 11.10 24.57 0.69
C GLY A 64 10.06 24.31 -0.41
N VAL A 65 9.44 23.11 -0.44
CA VAL A 65 8.42 22.75 -1.44
C VAL A 65 7.05 22.51 -0.81
N GLY A 66 7.00 21.74 0.28
CA GLY A 66 5.77 21.42 0.98
C GLY A 66 5.78 20.00 1.55
N GLU A 67 4.57 19.54 1.90
CA GLU A 67 4.31 18.24 2.50
C GLU A 67 3.11 17.58 1.83
N ALA A 68 3.11 16.26 1.75
CA ALA A 68 1.99 15.49 1.22
C ALA A 68 1.85 14.14 1.95
N PRO A 69 0.60 13.68 2.20
CA PRO A 69 0.34 12.35 2.72
C PRO A 69 0.57 11.29 1.65
N ILE A 70 1.38 10.29 1.98
CA ILE A 70 1.69 9.17 1.08
C ILE A 70 1.54 7.85 1.84
N SER A 71 0.75 6.94 1.28
CA SER A 71 0.55 5.59 1.85
C SER A 71 1.85 4.81 1.88
N ILE A 72 2.09 4.09 2.98
CA ILE A 72 3.23 3.19 3.09
C ILE A 72 2.94 1.93 2.30
N SER A 73 3.89 1.54 1.44
CA SER A 73 3.75 0.41 0.51
C SER A 73 4.64 -0.79 0.89
N SER A 74 5.60 -0.61 1.81
CA SER A 74 6.44 -1.69 2.33
C SER A 74 5.70 -2.56 3.35
N SER A 75 6.16 -3.81 3.51
CA SER A 75 5.69 -4.70 4.57
C SER A 75 6.12 -4.19 5.95
N PRO A 76 5.26 -4.26 6.99
CA PRO A 76 5.64 -3.94 8.36
C PRO A 76 6.59 -4.98 8.98
N THR A 77 6.65 -6.18 8.41
CA THR A 77 7.55 -7.25 8.88
C THR A 77 9.02 -6.96 8.61
N LYS A 78 9.30 -6.01 7.69
CA LYS A 78 10.65 -5.57 7.34
C LYS A 78 10.96 -4.22 7.98
N SER A 79 11.99 -4.18 8.80
CA SER A 79 12.42 -2.98 9.52
C SER A 79 13.55 -2.24 8.81
N GLY A 80 13.80 -1.01 9.23
CA GLY A 80 14.94 -0.19 8.83
C GLY A 80 14.73 0.64 7.57
N PHE A 81 13.64 0.48 6.85
CA PHE A 81 13.26 1.28 5.68
C PHE A 81 11.74 1.33 5.51
N ILE A 82 11.28 2.28 4.74
CA ILE A 82 9.91 2.34 4.23
C ILE A 82 9.92 2.55 2.72
N GLU A 83 8.92 2.03 2.03
CA GLU A 83 8.70 2.26 0.61
C GLU A 83 7.41 3.04 0.40
N LEU A 84 7.49 4.05 -0.44
CA LEU A 84 6.36 4.87 -0.85
C LEU A 84 6.22 4.83 -2.37
N CYS A 85 5.05 4.45 -2.86
CA CYS A 85 4.73 4.53 -4.29
C CYS A 85 4.05 5.86 -4.59
N VAL A 86 4.68 6.68 -5.43
CA VAL A 86 4.25 8.05 -5.67
C VAL A 86 3.96 8.29 -7.15
N ARG A 87 2.73 8.74 -7.44
CA ARG A 87 2.33 9.23 -8.76
C ARG A 87 2.73 10.69 -8.95
N ARG A 88 3.29 11.02 -10.10
CA ARG A 88 3.60 12.39 -10.50
C ARG A 88 2.31 13.12 -10.94
N THR A 89 1.76 13.96 -10.06
CA THR A 89 0.46 14.63 -10.31
C THR A 89 0.45 16.13 -10.02
N GLY A 90 1.53 16.68 -9.44
CA GLY A 90 1.57 18.10 -9.09
C GLY A 90 2.92 18.52 -8.54
N ARG A 91 3.07 19.79 -8.22
CA ARG A 91 4.33 20.44 -7.86
C ARG A 91 5.20 19.64 -6.86
N PHE A 92 4.58 19.14 -5.79
CA PHE A 92 5.30 18.36 -4.78
C PHE A 92 5.85 17.06 -5.36
N THR A 93 4.98 16.26 -6.00
CA THR A 93 5.35 14.97 -6.56
C THR A 93 6.26 15.10 -7.78
N GLU A 94 6.15 16.19 -8.56
CA GLU A 94 7.10 16.53 -9.64
C GLU A 94 8.50 16.76 -9.09
N ARG A 95 8.62 17.55 -7.99
CA ARG A 95 9.92 17.75 -7.34
C ARG A 95 10.48 16.44 -6.78
N LEU A 96 9.66 15.62 -6.13
CA LEU A 96 10.09 14.31 -5.63
C LEU A 96 10.62 13.42 -6.77
N HIS A 97 9.93 13.39 -7.91
CA HIS A 97 10.36 12.59 -9.07
C HIS A 97 11.67 13.04 -9.71
N GLN A 98 12.11 14.29 -9.46
CA GLN A 98 13.41 14.83 -9.88
C GLN A 98 14.54 14.54 -8.88
N MET A 99 14.19 14.12 -7.65
CA MET A 99 15.17 13.79 -6.63
C MET A 99 15.92 12.50 -6.95
N GLN A 100 17.13 12.39 -6.38
CA GLN A 100 18.03 11.29 -6.60
C GLN A 100 18.33 10.54 -5.30
N CYS A 101 18.85 9.32 -5.41
CA CYS A 101 19.38 8.58 -4.26
C CYS A 101 20.43 9.42 -3.53
N GLY A 102 20.38 9.41 -2.21
CA GLY A 102 21.23 10.20 -1.34
C GLY A 102 20.60 11.51 -0.84
N GLU A 103 19.63 12.09 -1.54
CA GLU A 103 18.93 13.29 -1.09
C GLU A 103 18.07 13.04 0.16
N ILE A 104 17.83 14.10 0.93
CA ILE A 104 17.15 14.04 2.23
C ILE A 104 15.76 14.67 2.10
N VAL A 105 14.80 13.99 2.69
CA VAL A 105 13.40 14.42 2.88
C VAL A 105 13.06 14.42 4.37
N GLY A 106 11.93 15.00 4.74
CA GLY A 106 11.37 14.85 6.08
C GLY A 106 10.22 13.83 6.06
N ILE A 107 10.14 13.00 7.08
CA ILE A 107 9.05 12.02 7.25
C ILE A 107 8.51 12.13 8.67
N ARG A 108 7.20 12.25 8.81
CA ARG A 108 6.51 12.11 10.09
C ARG A 108 5.36 11.11 9.97
N GLY A 109 5.03 10.46 11.06
CA GLY A 109 4.07 9.36 11.14
C GLY A 109 4.69 8.12 11.80
N PRO A 110 4.11 6.91 11.66
CA PRO A 110 2.97 6.61 10.75
C PRO A 110 1.67 7.19 11.28
N PHE A 111 0.73 7.49 10.38
CA PHE A 111 -0.58 8.03 10.67
C PHE A 111 -1.68 7.14 10.09
N GLY A 112 -2.91 7.38 10.55
CA GLY A 112 -4.07 6.63 10.12
C GLY A 112 -4.22 5.29 10.86
N ARG A 113 -5.33 4.60 10.56
CA ARG A 113 -5.63 3.28 11.13
C ARG A 113 -5.21 2.21 10.12
N GLY A 114 -4.44 1.23 10.58
CA GLY A 114 -4.08 0.06 9.78
C GLY A 114 -5.25 -0.88 9.53
N PHE A 115 -5.07 -1.81 8.61
CA PHE A 115 -5.98 -2.95 8.46
C PHE A 115 -5.91 -3.84 9.70
N PRO A 116 -7.04 -4.44 10.14
CA PRO A 116 -7.09 -5.26 11.35
C PRO A 116 -6.51 -6.65 11.11
N ILE A 117 -5.19 -6.75 10.96
CA ILE A 117 -4.47 -7.97 10.62
C ILE A 117 -4.83 -9.13 11.54
N ASP A 118 -4.88 -8.87 12.86
CA ASP A 118 -5.17 -9.92 13.84
C ASP A 118 -6.56 -10.54 13.64
N ASN A 119 -7.54 -9.77 13.18
CA ASN A 119 -8.88 -10.28 12.86
C ASN A 119 -8.88 -11.06 11.54
N MET A 120 -7.93 -10.80 10.65
CA MET A 120 -7.81 -11.46 9.33
C MET A 120 -7.07 -12.80 9.41
N LYS A 121 -6.29 -13.04 10.47
CA LYS A 121 -5.57 -14.30 10.67
C LYS A 121 -6.53 -15.48 10.76
N GLY A 122 -6.17 -16.60 10.16
CA GLY A 122 -7.00 -17.81 10.05
C GLY A 122 -8.08 -17.76 8.97
N HIS A 123 -8.25 -16.64 8.27
CA HIS A 123 -9.31 -16.44 7.30
C HIS A 123 -8.78 -16.29 5.86
N ASP A 124 -9.67 -16.47 4.89
CA ASP A 124 -9.43 -16.19 3.50
C ASP A 124 -9.46 -14.68 3.24
N ILE A 125 -8.59 -14.20 2.36
CA ILE A 125 -8.42 -12.78 2.11
C ILE A 125 -8.70 -12.46 0.65
N LEU A 126 -9.63 -11.54 0.40
CA LEU A 126 -9.94 -11.00 -0.91
C LEU A 126 -9.47 -9.54 -0.99
N LEU A 127 -8.46 -9.28 -1.81
CA LEU A 127 -7.85 -7.97 -1.99
C LEU A 127 -8.24 -7.41 -3.36
N VAL A 128 -8.83 -6.21 -3.40
CA VAL A 128 -9.25 -5.58 -4.65
C VAL A 128 -8.63 -4.20 -4.79
N ALA A 129 -7.75 -4.05 -5.77
CA ALA A 129 -7.04 -2.81 -6.04
C ALA A 129 -7.43 -2.20 -7.40
N GLY A 130 -7.56 -0.88 -7.45
CA GLY A 130 -7.72 -0.13 -8.71
C GLY A 130 -6.64 0.92 -8.89
N GLY A 131 -5.87 0.85 -9.97
CA GLY A 131 -4.80 1.81 -10.26
C GLY A 131 -3.81 1.97 -9.10
N LEU A 132 -3.59 3.22 -8.65
CA LEU A 132 -2.67 3.52 -7.54
C LEU A 132 -3.08 2.87 -6.20
N GLY A 133 -4.34 2.46 -6.04
CA GLY A 133 -4.82 1.77 -4.83
C GLY A 133 -4.09 0.46 -4.53
N ILE A 134 -3.32 -0.09 -5.46
CA ILE A 134 -2.43 -1.22 -5.19
C ILE A 134 -1.31 -0.85 -4.20
N ALA A 135 -0.87 0.42 -4.15
CA ALA A 135 0.24 0.85 -3.32
C ALA A 135 -0.01 0.66 -1.80
N PRO A 136 -1.12 1.15 -1.20
CA PRO A 136 -1.43 0.86 0.19
C PRO A 136 -1.76 -0.62 0.43
N LEU A 137 -2.44 -1.30 -0.51
CA LEU A 137 -2.71 -2.73 -0.39
C LEU A 137 -1.45 -3.60 -0.51
N ARG A 138 -0.41 -3.14 -1.19
CA ARG A 138 0.86 -3.86 -1.28
C ARG A 138 1.51 -4.09 0.09
N SER A 139 1.37 -3.13 1.01
CA SER A 139 1.83 -3.32 2.39
C SER A 139 1.13 -4.52 3.05
N LEU A 140 -0.18 -4.63 2.87
CA LEU A 140 -0.98 -5.76 3.37
C LEU A 140 -0.63 -7.07 2.65
N ILE A 141 -0.52 -7.06 1.32
CA ILE A 141 -0.16 -8.23 0.52
C ILE A 141 1.20 -8.77 0.95
N ASN A 142 2.19 -7.90 1.11
CA ASN A 142 3.53 -8.30 1.54
C ASN A 142 3.54 -8.81 2.98
N ASN A 143 2.76 -8.22 3.89
CA ASN A 143 2.61 -8.76 5.24
C ASN A 143 2.01 -10.18 5.23
N ILE A 144 0.92 -10.38 4.49
CA ILE A 144 0.30 -11.70 4.31
C ILE A 144 1.28 -12.70 3.67
N HIS A 145 2.09 -12.24 2.72
CA HIS A 145 3.11 -13.07 2.08
C HIS A 145 4.20 -13.49 3.06
N ASP A 146 4.67 -12.57 3.92
CA ASP A 146 5.73 -12.80 4.89
C ASP A 146 5.25 -13.72 6.04
N GLU A 147 3.98 -13.58 6.46
CA GLU A 147 3.32 -14.38 7.52
C GLU A 147 2.32 -15.40 6.92
N ARG A 148 2.64 -15.99 5.80
CA ARG A 148 1.70 -16.74 4.95
C ARG A 148 0.91 -17.85 5.66
N SER A 149 1.51 -18.55 6.60
CA SER A 149 0.89 -19.63 7.36
C SER A 149 -0.26 -19.17 8.28
N GLU A 150 -0.33 -17.88 8.56
CA GLU A 150 -1.36 -17.28 9.41
C GLU A 150 -2.69 -17.04 8.67
N PHE A 151 -2.72 -17.18 7.35
CA PHE A 151 -3.89 -16.83 6.53
C PHE A 151 -4.39 -18.02 5.70
N GLY A 152 -5.68 -18.01 5.37
CA GLY A 152 -6.30 -18.95 4.44
C GLY A 152 -5.96 -18.65 2.97
N LYS A 153 -6.90 -18.93 2.05
CA LYS A 153 -6.75 -18.60 0.62
C LYS A 153 -6.61 -17.09 0.43
N VAL A 154 -5.70 -16.67 -0.44
CA VAL A 154 -5.51 -15.25 -0.78
C VAL A 154 -5.86 -15.02 -2.24
N THR A 155 -6.86 -14.18 -2.49
CA THR A 155 -7.28 -13.78 -3.83
C THR A 155 -6.99 -12.29 -4.02
N ILE A 156 -6.26 -11.94 -5.06
CA ILE A 156 -5.91 -10.57 -5.41
C ILE A 156 -6.54 -10.24 -6.76
N ILE A 157 -7.36 -9.20 -6.79
CA ILE A 157 -7.88 -8.62 -8.03
C ILE A 157 -7.25 -7.24 -8.19
N TYR A 158 -6.58 -7.02 -9.32
CA TYR A 158 -5.99 -5.72 -9.61
C TYR A 158 -6.38 -5.23 -10.99
N GLY A 159 -7.01 -4.05 -11.04
CA GLY A 159 -7.44 -3.39 -12.27
C GLY A 159 -6.60 -2.14 -12.57
N SER A 160 -6.23 -1.95 -13.83
CA SER A 160 -5.63 -0.72 -14.35
C SER A 160 -6.27 -0.30 -15.68
N LYS A 161 -5.96 0.89 -16.19
CA LYS A 161 -6.56 1.37 -17.45
C LYS A 161 -6.03 0.62 -18.66
N ASN A 162 -4.75 0.34 -18.67
CA ASN A 162 -4.08 -0.36 -19.76
C ASN A 162 -2.84 -1.11 -19.23
N PRO A 163 -2.24 -2.01 -20.02
CA PRO A 163 -1.08 -2.78 -19.57
C PRO A 163 0.10 -1.92 -19.12
N SER A 164 0.40 -0.79 -19.76
CA SER A 164 1.54 0.05 -19.38
C SER A 164 1.40 0.74 -18.02
N GLU A 165 0.18 0.83 -17.47
CA GLU A 165 -0.11 1.38 -16.14
C GLU A 165 -0.17 0.31 -15.03
N VAL A 166 0.08 -0.97 -15.34
CA VAL A 166 0.16 -2.05 -14.34
C VAL A 166 1.45 -1.90 -13.54
N MET A 167 1.33 -1.54 -12.26
CA MET A 167 2.45 -1.41 -11.32
C MET A 167 2.87 -2.76 -10.73
N PHE A 168 4.10 -2.86 -10.25
CA PHE A 168 4.64 -4.03 -9.53
C PHE A 168 4.62 -5.35 -10.30
N ARG A 169 4.74 -5.34 -11.63
CA ARG A 169 4.67 -6.53 -12.50
C ARG A 169 5.57 -7.68 -12.03
N ASN A 170 6.81 -7.37 -11.64
CA ASN A 170 7.75 -8.39 -11.16
C ASN A 170 7.25 -9.12 -9.89
N GLN A 171 6.46 -8.44 -9.04
CA GLN A 171 5.89 -9.06 -7.85
C GLN A 171 4.71 -9.96 -8.19
N PHE A 172 3.92 -9.60 -9.20
CA PHE A 172 2.83 -10.46 -9.68
C PHE A 172 3.34 -11.79 -10.20
N GLU A 173 4.48 -11.80 -10.89
CA GLU A 173 5.11 -13.05 -11.33
C GLU A 173 5.51 -13.92 -10.12
N MET A 174 6.06 -13.33 -9.06
CA MET A 174 6.36 -14.07 -7.83
C MET A 174 5.10 -14.64 -7.17
N TRP A 175 4.01 -13.85 -7.15
CA TRP A 175 2.76 -14.29 -6.52
C TRP A 175 2.04 -15.37 -7.34
N LYS A 176 2.03 -15.27 -8.67
CA LYS A 176 1.48 -16.30 -9.58
C LYS A 176 2.10 -17.70 -9.39
N HIS A 177 3.38 -17.76 -9.02
CA HIS A 177 4.05 -19.05 -8.79
C HIS A 177 3.68 -19.71 -7.45
N ARG A 178 2.97 -19.01 -6.58
CA ARG A 178 2.48 -19.58 -5.32
C ARG A 178 1.10 -20.19 -5.53
N ARG A 179 0.98 -21.48 -5.24
CA ARG A 179 -0.30 -22.23 -5.38
C ARG A 179 -1.42 -21.74 -4.47
N ASP A 180 -1.07 -21.00 -3.43
CA ASP A 180 -1.95 -20.48 -2.38
C ASP A 180 -2.34 -19.00 -2.58
N PHE A 181 -1.91 -18.40 -3.71
CA PHE A 181 -2.32 -17.07 -4.17
C PHE A 181 -3.07 -17.20 -5.50
N GLU A 182 -4.26 -16.65 -5.56
CA GLU A 182 -5.02 -16.49 -6.81
C GLU A 182 -4.95 -15.03 -7.24
N LEU A 183 -4.45 -14.78 -8.46
CA LEU A 183 -4.24 -13.42 -8.98
C LEU A 183 -5.03 -13.20 -10.26
N HIS A 184 -5.90 -12.19 -10.24
CA HIS A 184 -6.67 -11.69 -11.38
C HIS A 184 -6.20 -10.28 -11.75
N LEU A 185 -5.67 -10.14 -12.95
CA LEU A 185 -5.28 -8.85 -13.52
C LEU A 185 -6.29 -8.44 -14.58
N THR A 186 -6.84 -7.24 -14.47
CA THR A 186 -7.76 -6.67 -15.46
C THR A 186 -7.23 -5.35 -16.01
N VAL A 187 -7.53 -5.05 -17.28
CA VAL A 187 -7.32 -3.73 -17.87
C VAL A 187 -8.57 -3.28 -18.59
N ASP A 188 -8.85 -1.97 -18.55
CA ASP A 188 -9.98 -1.42 -19.29
C ASP A 188 -9.74 -1.52 -20.81
N ASN A 189 -8.49 -1.30 -21.26
CA ASN A 189 -8.07 -1.37 -22.65
C ASN A 189 -6.81 -2.24 -22.76
N ALA A 190 -6.91 -3.34 -23.49
CA ALA A 190 -5.79 -4.25 -23.75
C ALA A 190 -4.94 -3.77 -24.93
N ASP A 191 -3.67 -4.18 -24.96
CA ASP A 191 -2.80 -4.17 -26.12
C ASP A 191 -2.55 -5.60 -26.62
N GLU A 192 -1.81 -5.74 -27.73
CA GLU A 192 -1.57 -7.05 -28.38
C GLU A 192 -0.81 -8.06 -27.50
N GLY A 193 -0.12 -7.59 -26.45
CA GLY A 193 0.66 -8.45 -25.53
C GLY A 193 -0.06 -8.78 -24.21
N TRP A 194 -1.33 -8.37 -24.06
CA TRP A 194 -2.06 -8.58 -22.83
C TRP A 194 -2.67 -9.99 -22.75
N ASP A 195 -2.32 -10.74 -21.71
CA ASP A 195 -2.79 -12.11 -21.44
C ASP A 195 -3.78 -12.21 -20.26
N GLY A 196 -4.09 -11.07 -19.59
CA GLY A 196 -5.05 -10.99 -18.51
C GLY A 196 -6.49 -10.71 -19.00
N GLU A 197 -7.38 -10.47 -18.05
CA GLU A 197 -8.77 -10.13 -18.36
C GLU A 197 -8.92 -8.70 -18.92
N VAL A 198 -9.87 -8.50 -19.81
CA VAL A 198 -10.25 -7.17 -20.32
C VAL A 198 -11.61 -6.77 -19.76
N GLY A 199 -11.64 -5.65 -19.06
CA GLY A 199 -12.82 -5.12 -18.41
C GLY A 199 -12.54 -4.52 -17.03
N LEU A 200 -13.62 -4.14 -16.35
CA LEU A 200 -13.53 -3.54 -15.03
C LEU A 200 -13.02 -4.54 -13.98
N VAL A 201 -12.45 -4.02 -12.91
CA VAL A 201 -11.96 -4.79 -11.74
C VAL A 201 -13.03 -5.68 -11.07
N THR A 202 -14.29 -5.47 -11.40
CA THR A 202 -15.42 -6.31 -10.92
C THR A 202 -15.64 -7.57 -11.77
N LYS A 203 -15.06 -7.66 -12.97
CA LYS A 203 -15.29 -8.79 -13.88
C LYS A 203 -14.89 -10.15 -13.28
N PRO A 204 -13.75 -10.31 -12.59
CA PRO A 204 -13.39 -11.60 -11.99
C PRO A 204 -14.40 -12.15 -11.00
N PHE A 205 -15.22 -11.30 -10.37
CA PHE A 205 -16.28 -11.76 -9.46
C PHE A 205 -17.30 -12.71 -10.09
N GLU A 206 -17.46 -12.69 -11.42
CA GLU A 206 -18.40 -13.58 -12.12
C GLU A 206 -18.08 -15.06 -11.91
N HIS A 207 -16.80 -15.39 -11.78
CA HIS A 207 -16.32 -16.78 -11.68
C HIS A 207 -15.55 -17.10 -10.38
N LEU A 208 -15.41 -16.11 -9.47
CA LEU A 208 -14.77 -16.35 -8.17
C LEU A 208 -15.65 -17.23 -7.26
N GLU A 209 -15.04 -18.25 -6.71
CA GLU A 209 -15.61 -19.03 -5.61
C GLU A 209 -15.08 -18.50 -4.28
N ILE A 210 -15.99 -18.04 -3.42
CA ILE A 210 -15.71 -17.39 -2.13
C ILE A 210 -16.53 -18.07 -1.05
N ASP A 211 -15.89 -18.43 0.06
CA ASP A 211 -16.58 -18.77 1.30
C ASP A 211 -16.89 -17.47 2.08
N PRO A 212 -18.13 -16.97 2.04
CA PRO A 212 -18.46 -15.71 2.71
C PRO A 212 -18.35 -15.77 4.23
N SER A 213 -18.47 -16.97 4.80
CA SER A 213 -18.37 -17.18 6.24
C SER A 213 -16.93 -17.11 6.75
N ASN A 214 -15.95 -17.26 5.85
CA ASN A 214 -14.52 -17.28 6.17
C ASN A 214 -13.70 -16.16 5.49
N THR A 215 -14.30 -15.28 4.66
CA THR A 215 -13.55 -14.31 3.86
C THR A 215 -13.60 -12.89 4.43
N PHE A 216 -12.43 -12.24 4.53
CA PHE A 216 -12.29 -10.81 4.72
C PHE A 216 -11.93 -10.13 3.38
N GLY A 217 -12.63 -9.02 3.09
CA GLY A 217 -12.36 -8.18 1.93
C GLY A 217 -11.59 -6.91 2.30
N ALA A 218 -10.56 -6.56 1.54
CA ALA A 218 -9.91 -5.25 1.64
C ALA A 218 -9.77 -4.62 0.26
N LEU A 219 -10.13 -3.35 0.14
CA LEU A 219 -10.10 -2.67 -1.15
C LEU A 219 -9.56 -1.24 -1.07
N CYS A 220 -8.89 -0.83 -2.15
CA CYS A 220 -8.41 0.52 -2.34
C CYS A 220 -8.38 0.88 -3.84
N GLY A 221 -8.80 2.10 -4.17
CA GLY A 221 -8.82 2.57 -5.55
C GLY A 221 -9.60 3.85 -5.77
N PRO A 222 -9.99 4.16 -7.01
CA PRO A 222 -10.80 5.33 -7.32
C PRO A 222 -12.17 5.32 -6.61
N PRO A 223 -12.72 6.47 -6.22
CA PRO A 223 -13.98 6.54 -5.47
C PRO A 223 -15.16 5.79 -6.10
N VAL A 224 -15.25 5.81 -7.42
CA VAL A 224 -16.32 5.10 -8.15
C VAL A 224 -16.21 3.58 -7.96
N MET A 225 -15.01 3.04 -7.82
CA MET A 225 -14.76 1.61 -7.67
C MET A 225 -15.37 1.04 -6.38
N TYR A 226 -15.30 1.79 -5.27
CA TYR A 226 -15.75 1.29 -3.96
C TYR A 226 -17.20 0.80 -4.00
N ARG A 227 -18.08 1.58 -4.59
CA ARG A 227 -19.52 1.21 -4.68
C ARG A 227 -19.71 -0.12 -5.39
N PHE A 228 -19.08 -0.30 -6.54
CA PHE A 228 -19.28 -1.48 -7.38
C PHE A 228 -18.61 -2.71 -6.77
N VAL A 229 -17.38 -2.58 -6.27
CA VAL A 229 -16.66 -3.70 -5.64
C VAL A 229 -17.40 -4.17 -4.36
N VAL A 230 -17.87 -3.24 -3.52
CA VAL A 230 -18.65 -3.61 -2.33
C VAL A 230 -19.96 -4.32 -2.74
N GLN A 231 -20.62 -3.87 -3.82
CA GLN A 231 -21.80 -4.56 -4.33
C GLN A 231 -21.50 -6.00 -4.78
N GLU A 232 -20.37 -6.21 -5.49
CA GLU A 232 -19.97 -7.57 -5.88
C GLU A 232 -19.62 -8.45 -4.67
N MET A 233 -18.88 -7.92 -3.69
CA MET A 233 -18.59 -8.62 -2.44
C MET A 233 -19.89 -9.01 -1.71
N ARG A 234 -20.88 -8.10 -1.70
CA ARG A 234 -22.20 -8.37 -1.08
C ARG A 234 -23.04 -9.39 -1.85
N LYS A 235 -22.95 -9.43 -3.18
CA LYS A 235 -23.59 -10.49 -3.99
C LYS A 235 -22.99 -11.88 -3.71
N LYS A 236 -21.73 -11.92 -3.24
CA LYS A 236 -21.05 -13.12 -2.75
C LYS A 236 -21.27 -13.35 -1.24
N ASP A 237 -22.24 -12.63 -0.63
CA ASP A 237 -22.64 -12.74 0.78
C ASP A 237 -21.57 -12.38 1.81
N ILE A 238 -20.44 -11.73 1.42
CA ILE A 238 -19.43 -11.27 2.40
C ILE A 238 -20.08 -10.19 3.30
N PRO A 239 -20.07 -10.34 4.65
CA PRO A 239 -20.67 -9.38 5.56
C PRO A 239 -19.98 -8.01 5.52
N TYR A 240 -20.71 -6.91 5.79
CA TYR A 240 -20.14 -5.57 5.78
C TYR A 240 -19.02 -5.35 6.80
N ASP A 241 -19.12 -5.98 7.96
CA ASP A 241 -18.11 -5.90 9.04
C ASP A 241 -16.80 -6.63 8.70
N ARG A 242 -16.79 -7.37 7.59
CA ARG A 242 -15.60 -8.01 7.03
C ARG A 242 -15.07 -7.32 5.77
N ILE A 243 -15.62 -6.16 5.39
CA ILE A 243 -15.18 -5.39 4.22
C ILE A 243 -14.48 -4.12 4.68
N TYR A 244 -13.18 -4.01 4.42
CA TYR A 244 -12.34 -2.88 4.80
C TYR A 244 -11.96 -2.05 3.58
N MET A 245 -12.04 -0.73 3.71
CA MET A 245 -11.76 0.22 2.64
C MET A 245 -10.68 1.20 3.08
N SER A 246 -9.65 1.38 2.27
CA SER A 246 -8.65 2.43 2.48
C SER A 246 -9.00 3.65 1.63
N PHE A 247 -9.29 4.79 2.27
CA PHE A 247 -9.70 6.03 1.61
C PHE A 247 -8.55 7.02 1.52
N GLU A 248 -7.76 6.98 0.47
CA GLU A 248 -6.61 7.88 0.27
C GLU A 248 -6.99 9.37 0.32
N ARG A 249 -8.21 9.74 -0.13
CA ARG A 249 -8.66 11.14 -0.15
C ARG A 249 -9.03 11.71 1.21
N HIS A 250 -9.08 10.90 2.25
CA HIS A 250 -9.38 11.33 3.61
C HIS A 250 -8.14 11.51 4.47
N MET A 251 -6.96 11.23 3.94
CA MET A 251 -5.70 11.58 4.57
C MET A 251 -5.58 13.11 4.62
N LYS A 252 -5.37 13.64 5.83
CA LYS A 252 -5.16 15.07 6.08
C LYS A 252 -3.75 15.26 6.62
N CYS A 253 -3.56 16.22 7.52
CA CYS A 253 -2.25 16.49 8.12
C CYS A 253 -1.72 15.38 9.05
N GLY A 254 -2.46 14.31 9.26
CA GLY A 254 -2.07 13.18 10.10
C GLY A 254 -2.21 13.41 11.62
N VAL A 255 -2.71 14.57 12.05
CA VAL A 255 -2.86 14.96 13.45
C VAL A 255 -4.30 15.31 13.76
#